data_b18799d95d7a8af29552848e9f599ef3
#
_entry.id   b18799d95d7a8af29552848e9f599ef3
#
_cell.length_a   1.000
_cell.length_b   1.000
_cell.length_c   1.000
_cell.angle_alpha   90.00
_cell.angle_beta   90.00
_cell.angle_gamma   90.00
#
_symmetry.space_group_name_H-M   'P 1'
#
loop_
_entity.id
_entity.type
_entity.pdbx_description
1 polymer ?
#
loop_
_entity_poly.entity_id
_entity_poly.type
_entity_poly.pdbx_seq_one_letter_code
_entity_poly.pdbx_strand_id
1 'polypeptide(L)'
;MPQADVIIIGSGIAALSAAFQLQFSKKVTILSKSNKYDSNSMLAQGGIAAAIDTNDSWQGHFEDTIEAGCHHNDSNAAELLVKQGAEEVLALIRSGFSFDQDPEGNLLLGQEGAHRFSRILHAGGDATGKAVIHFLLSQLNHNVEIIEDEMALDLIISDGICKGVYTRNSTGDIQTHLAQQTVLAAGGCGGLYLHTSNSNAITGDGLAMAFRAGAILTDMEFTQFHPTMLLIDGECVGLISEAVRGEGAFLQNADGDAFMEGVHAFGDLAPRDIVARTIFSQMKNGHRVFINITSIQNFESRFPTISAMCKKHGVCLKEGLIPVSPGMHFLMGGIKTDLVGKTSIRHLFAIGEAACTGVHGANRLASNSLLEGLVFGSRLGIHILHSSDFAVTEHEELSGRFSTSEFILPSKLEIQWMMTNYAAIERSEAGLIHIKCWFEKFLQPISFWDINVNDFTKSEVEKINMMTAGWLIVISALRRKESRGGHFRTDYPHKDDRQWLKKKILLSKDDIQSNLQNRSGVMEIEYT
;
A
#
# COMPACT_ATOMS: atom_id res chain seq x y z
N MET A 1 -10.75 -19.92 24.89
CA MET A 1 -9.93 -19.53 23.76
C MET A 1 -8.72 -18.75 24.27
N PRO A 2 -7.52 -18.86 23.72
CA PRO A 2 -6.41 -18.03 24.15
C PRO A 2 -6.74 -16.57 23.82
N GLN A 3 -6.85 -15.74 24.82
CA GLN A 3 -7.11 -14.31 24.67
C GLN A 3 -5.76 -13.62 24.48
N ALA A 4 -5.56 -12.98 23.32
CA ALA A 4 -4.43 -12.12 23.10
C ALA A 4 -4.70 -10.72 23.68
N ASP A 5 -3.65 -10.00 24.09
CA ASP A 5 -3.78 -8.58 24.43
C ASP A 5 -3.95 -7.75 23.15
N VAL A 6 -3.20 -8.12 22.10
CA VAL A 6 -3.19 -7.42 20.82
C VAL A 6 -3.28 -8.43 19.67
N ILE A 7 -4.19 -8.19 18.75
CA ILE A 7 -4.25 -8.89 17.45
C ILE A 7 -3.73 -7.94 16.37
N ILE A 8 -2.82 -8.43 15.52
CA ILE A 8 -2.30 -7.71 14.36
C ILE A 8 -2.66 -8.49 13.09
N ILE A 9 -3.37 -7.87 12.17
CA ILE A 9 -3.78 -8.49 10.89
C ILE A 9 -2.80 -8.08 9.79
N GLY A 10 -1.98 -9.03 9.34
CA GLY A 10 -0.88 -8.85 8.39
C GLY A 10 0.48 -9.08 9.03
N SER A 11 1.47 -9.52 8.23
CA SER A 11 2.84 -9.89 8.65
C SER A 11 3.94 -9.05 8.00
N GLY A 12 3.60 -7.86 7.46
CA GLY A 12 4.54 -6.92 6.88
C GLY A 12 5.38 -6.17 7.92
N ILE A 13 6.28 -5.30 7.45
CA ILE A 13 7.22 -4.55 8.30
C ILE A 13 6.52 -3.74 9.40
N ALA A 14 5.37 -3.12 9.12
CA ALA A 14 4.61 -2.35 10.11
C ALA A 14 4.10 -3.23 11.25
N ALA A 15 3.56 -4.41 10.93
CA ALA A 15 3.10 -5.40 11.91
C ALA A 15 4.24 -5.88 12.80
N LEU A 16 5.38 -6.26 12.18
CA LEU A 16 6.54 -6.78 12.89
C LEU A 16 7.19 -5.71 13.77
N SER A 17 7.26 -4.45 13.32
CA SER A 17 7.76 -3.33 14.14
C SER A 17 6.87 -3.08 15.36
N ALA A 18 5.55 -3.14 15.22
CA ALA A 18 4.63 -3.02 16.36
C ALA A 18 4.79 -4.20 17.33
N ALA A 19 4.84 -5.43 16.81
CA ALA A 19 5.02 -6.64 17.63
C ALA A 19 6.36 -6.63 18.37
N PHE A 20 7.43 -6.14 17.73
CA PHE A 20 8.75 -6.01 18.35
C PHE A 20 8.72 -5.12 19.59
N GLN A 21 7.97 -4.01 19.58
CA GLN A 21 7.82 -3.16 20.76
C GLN A 21 6.97 -3.81 21.85
N LEU A 22 5.95 -4.58 21.47
CA LEU A 22 4.95 -5.14 22.40
C LEU A 22 5.42 -6.41 23.10
N GLN A 23 6.32 -7.19 22.50
CA GLN A 23 6.63 -8.58 22.85
C GLN A 23 7.07 -8.84 24.30
N PHE A 24 7.60 -7.85 25.01
CA PHE A 24 8.07 -8.03 26.39
C PHE A 24 6.99 -7.82 27.45
N SER A 25 5.83 -7.24 27.07
CA SER A 25 4.78 -6.84 28.02
C SER A 25 3.37 -7.27 27.63
N LYS A 26 3.17 -7.71 26.39
CA LYS A 26 1.85 -8.08 25.84
C LYS A 26 1.92 -9.42 25.11
N LYS A 27 0.81 -10.17 25.15
CA LYS A 27 0.60 -11.33 24.27
C LYS A 27 0.07 -10.83 22.93
N VAL A 28 0.83 -11.06 21.86
CA VAL A 28 0.51 -10.59 20.52
C VAL A 28 0.21 -11.79 19.63
N THR A 29 -0.92 -11.74 18.92
CA THR A 29 -1.23 -12.69 17.85
C THR A 29 -1.18 -11.97 16.52
N ILE A 30 -0.30 -12.39 15.62
CA ILE A 30 -0.23 -11.94 14.23
C ILE A 30 -0.98 -12.93 13.36
N LEU A 31 -1.97 -12.45 12.61
CA LEU A 31 -2.74 -13.26 11.67
C LEU A 31 -2.24 -13.00 10.24
N SER A 32 -1.81 -14.05 9.55
CA SER A 32 -1.39 -13.99 8.16
C SER A 32 -2.30 -14.82 7.27
N LYS A 33 -2.84 -14.18 6.22
CA LYS A 33 -3.74 -14.79 5.22
C LYS A 33 -3.08 -15.94 4.46
N SER A 34 -1.76 -15.88 4.30
CA SER A 34 -0.88 -16.88 3.70
C SER A 34 0.32 -17.11 4.63
N ASN A 35 1.45 -17.58 4.10
CA ASN A 35 2.65 -17.68 4.92
C ASN A 35 3.18 -16.28 5.34
N LYS A 36 3.89 -16.22 6.45
CA LYS A 36 4.40 -14.96 7.06
C LYS A 36 5.38 -14.17 6.19
N TYR A 37 5.93 -14.79 5.14
CA TYR A 37 6.84 -14.14 4.19
C TYR A 37 6.10 -13.57 2.96
N ASP A 38 4.82 -13.85 2.78
CA ASP A 38 4.03 -13.36 1.66
C ASP A 38 3.50 -11.95 1.93
N SER A 39 4.36 -10.96 1.75
CA SER A 39 4.02 -9.56 1.97
C SER A 39 4.74 -8.65 0.96
N ASN A 40 4.17 -7.46 0.69
CA ASN A 40 4.84 -6.45 -0.12
C ASN A 40 6.18 -6.01 0.49
N SER A 41 6.29 -6.02 1.82
CA SER A 41 7.54 -5.71 2.51
C SER A 41 8.64 -6.70 2.15
N MET A 42 8.32 -7.99 2.02
CA MET A 42 9.27 -9.02 1.62
C MET A 42 9.74 -8.86 0.16
N LEU A 43 8.87 -8.32 -0.70
CA LEU A 43 9.15 -8.09 -2.12
C LEU A 43 9.88 -6.76 -2.38
N ALA A 44 10.05 -5.90 -1.37
CA ALA A 44 10.63 -4.57 -1.56
C ALA A 44 12.12 -4.65 -1.92
N GLN A 45 12.42 -4.31 -3.18
CA GLN A 45 13.77 -4.30 -3.74
C GLN A 45 14.53 -3.01 -3.42
N GLY A 46 13.82 -1.86 -3.30
CA GLY A 46 14.39 -0.57 -2.93
C GLY A 46 14.89 -0.55 -1.49
N GLY A 47 15.32 0.62 -1.03
CA GLY A 47 15.87 0.79 0.30
C GLY A 47 14.90 1.41 1.30
N ILE A 48 15.49 1.93 2.38
CA ILE A 48 14.83 2.74 3.40
C ILE A 48 15.43 4.14 3.32
N ALA A 49 14.58 5.16 3.12
CA ALA A 49 15.03 6.55 3.07
C ALA A 49 15.25 7.07 4.49
N ALA A 50 16.47 7.51 4.82
CA ALA A 50 16.75 8.14 6.11
C ALA A 50 17.90 9.14 5.99
N ALA A 51 17.68 10.36 6.46
CA ALA A 51 18.72 11.42 6.48
C ALA A 51 19.67 11.19 7.67
N ILE A 52 20.66 10.33 7.49
CA ILE A 52 21.66 9.96 8.51
C ILE A 52 23.07 10.44 8.17
N ASP A 53 23.31 10.88 6.94
CA ASP A 53 24.58 11.45 6.49
C ASP A 53 24.71 12.92 6.91
N THR A 54 25.94 13.37 7.16
CA THR A 54 26.23 14.77 7.56
C THR A 54 25.95 15.80 6.48
N ASN A 55 25.88 15.39 5.21
CA ASN A 55 25.58 16.25 4.07
C ASN A 55 24.07 16.35 3.81
N ASP A 56 23.24 15.60 4.52
CA ASP A 56 21.78 15.60 4.41
C ASP A 56 21.14 16.03 5.74
N SER A 57 19.84 16.32 5.71
CA SER A 57 19.09 16.74 6.88
C SER A 57 17.66 16.22 6.82
N TRP A 58 17.04 16.07 8.00
CA TRP A 58 15.62 15.77 8.04
C TRP A 58 14.77 16.82 7.31
N GLN A 59 15.19 18.07 7.28
CA GLN A 59 14.53 19.14 6.52
C GLN A 59 14.56 18.87 5.02
N GLY A 60 15.71 18.48 4.47
CA GLY A 60 15.85 18.11 3.07
C GLY A 60 14.97 16.91 2.71
N HIS A 61 14.92 15.89 3.59
CA HIS A 61 14.03 14.74 3.41
C HIS A 61 12.54 15.13 3.51
N PHE A 62 12.21 16.05 4.43
CA PHE A 62 10.86 16.60 4.56
C PHE A 62 10.43 17.33 3.28
N GLU A 63 11.26 18.23 2.77
CA GLU A 63 10.97 18.99 1.55
C GLU A 63 10.76 18.07 0.35
N ASP A 64 11.62 17.05 0.16
CA ASP A 64 11.46 16.07 -0.91
C ASP A 64 10.15 15.27 -0.74
N THR A 65 9.77 14.94 0.50
CA THR A 65 8.51 14.23 0.80
C THR A 65 7.29 15.09 0.46
N ILE A 66 7.30 16.38 0.82
CA ILE A 66 6.22 17.33 0.53
C ILE A 66 6.08 17.58 -0.98
N GLU A 67 7.22 17.79 -1.67
CA GLU A 67 7.22 18.01 -3.12
C GLU A 67 6.69 16.78 -3.88
N ALA A 68 7.22 15.60 -3.57
CA ALA A 68 6.75 14.34 -4.17
C ALA A 68 5.26 14.10 -3.92
N GLY A 69 4.76 14.44 -2.72
CA GLY A 69 3.35 14.34 -2.34
C GLY A 69 2.45 15.43 -2.93
N CYS A 70 2.99 16.26 -3.84
CA CYS A 70 2.29 17.38 -4.49
C CYS A 70 1.64 18.34 -3.49
N HIS A 71 2.28 18.59 -2.35
CA HIS A 71 1.85 19.46 -1.25
C HIS A 71 0.47 19.08 -0.63
N HIS A 72 -0.01 17.86 -0.90
CA HIS A 72 -1.25 17.32 -0.33
C HIS A 72 -1.02 16.63 1.03
N ASN A 73 0.23 16.48 1.43
CA ASN A 73 0.67 15.82 2.66
C ASN A 73 0.09 16.49 3.92
N ASP A 74 -0.08 15.71 4.97
CA ASP A 74 -0.12 16.22 6.34
C ASP A 74 1.31 16.56 6.77
N SER A 75 1.57 17.85 6.99
CA SER A 75 2.94 18.31 7.29
C SER A 75 3.45 17.76 8.62
N ASN A 76 2.58 17.57 9.62
CA ASN A 76 2.97 17.01 10.92
C ASN A 76 3.34 15.52 10.78
N ALA A 77 2.58 14.76 9.99
CA ALA A 77 2.87 13.36 9.73
C ALA A 77 4.17 13.19 8.93
N ALA A 78 4.40 14.02 7.91
CA ALA A 78 5.63 13.99 7.13
C ALA A 78 6.87 14.39 7.96
N GLU A 79 6.78 15.46 8.77
CA GLU A 79 7.85 15.86 9.67
C GLU A 79 8.18 14.78 10.70
N LEU A 80 7.15 14.18 11.29
CA LEU A 80 7.30 13.08 12.22
C LEU A 80 8.03 11.89 11.58
N LEU A 81 7.60 11.47 10.37
CA LEU A 81 8.22 10.36 9.66
C LEU A 81 9.71 10.59 9.48
N VAL A 82 10.11 11.73 8.93
CA VAL A 82 11.51 11.95 8.54
C VAL A 82 12.43 12.15 9.74
N LYS A 83 11.92 12.75 10.83
CA LYS A 83 12.67 12.92 12.08
C LYS A 83 12.87 11.58 12.80
N GLN A 84 11.78 10.85 13.04
CA GLN A 84 11.87 9.56 13.73
C GLN A 84 12.43 8.47 12.83
N GLY A 85 12.34 8.61 11.53
CA GLY A 85 12.87 7.64 10.58
C GLY A 85 14.38 7.43 10.70
N ALA A 86 15.14 8.50 10.88
CA ALA A 86 16.58 8.40 11.12
C ALA A 86 16.87 7.66 12.45
N GLU A 87 16.09 7.94 13.50
CA GLU A 87 16.23 7.30 14.82
C GLU A 87 15.91 5.80 14.75
N GLU A 88 14.82 5.41 14.06
CA GLU A 88 14.42 4.01 13.89
C GLU A 88 15.45 3.20 13.06
N VAL A 89 15.99 3.79 11.99
CA VAL A 89 17.08 3.16 11.20
C VAL A 89 18.32 2.93 12.07
N LEU A 90 18.73 3.93 12.84
CA LEU A 90 19.86 3.78 13.76
C LEU A 90 19.55 2.78 14.88
N ALA A 91 18.29 2.66 15.32
CA ALA A 91 17.88 1.64 16.29
C ALA A 91 17.98 0.22 15.69
N LEU A 92 17.59 0.02 14.43
CA LEU A 92 17.80 -1.26 13.73
C LEU A 92 19.29 -1.64 13.68
N ILE A 93 20.16 -0.71 13.32
CA ILE A 93 21.63 -0.93 13.28
C ILE A 93 22.13 -1.32 14.67
N ARG A 94 21.75 -0.59 15.72
CA ARG A 94 22.14 -0.92 17.11
C ARG A 94 21.61 -2.28 17.57
N SER A 95 20.49 -2.74 17.00
CA SER A 95 19.93 -4.08 17.29
C SER A 95 20.62 -5.20 16.49
N GLY A 96 21.62 -4.86 15.66
CA GLY A 96 22.42 -5.83 14.90
C GLY A 96 22.00 -6.02 13.44
N PHE A 97 21.09 -5.20 12.91
CA PHE A 97 20.79 -5.21 11.48
C PHE A 97 21.92 -4.56 10.68
N SER A 98 22.32 -5.20 9.58
CA SER A 98 23.39 -4.70 8.71
C SER A 98 22.84 -4.22 7.38
N PHE A 99 23.04 -2.94 7.09
CA PHE A 99 22.90 -2.40 5.73
C PHE A 99 24.21 -2.60 4.94
N ASP A 100 24.14 -2.42 3.63
CA ASP A 100 25.29 -2.53 2.74
C ASP A 100 26.32 -1.45 3.07
N GLN A 101 27.61 -1.84 3.07
CA GLN A 101 28.75 -1.00 3.46
C GLN A 101 29.85 -1.07 2.40
N ASP A 102 30.65 -0.02 2.34
CA ASP A 102 31.90 -0.01 1.58
C ASP A 102 33.00 -0.87 2.29
N PRO A 103 34.15 -1.11 1.64
CA PRO A 103 35.24 -1.86 2.26
C PRO A 103 35.79 -1.22 3.55
N GLU A 104 35.61 0.07 3.73
CA GLU A 104 36.02 0.86 4.90
C GLU A 104 34.98 0.79 6.05
N GLY A 105 33.80 0.18 5.80
CA GLY A 105 32.72 0.02 6.79
C GLY A 105 31.74 1.19 6.87
N ASN A 106 31.78 2.13 5.93
CA ASN A 106 30.79 3.21 5.83
C ASN A 106 29.53 2.71 5.13
N LEU A 107 28.37 3.21 5.56
CA LEU A 107 27.09 2.89 4.94
C LEU A 107 27.05 3.38 3.47
N LEU A 108 26.65 2.49 2.57
CA LEU A 108 26.40 2.85 1.18
C LEU A 108 25.03 3.48 1.05
N LEU A 109 24.99 4.74 0.57
CA LEU A 109 23.77 5.50 0.37
C LEU A 109 23.47 5.63 -1.12
N GLY A 110 22.30 5.13 -1.53
CA GLY A 110 21.78 5.29 -2.89
C GLY A 110 20.93 6.54 -3.06
N GLN A 111 20.63 6.87 -4.32
CA GLN A 111 19.69 7.90 -4.70
C GLN A 111 18.57 7.28 -5.54
N GLU A 112 17.33 7.64 -5.26
CA GLU A 112 16.15 7.24 -6.04
C GLU A 112 15.39 8.48 -6.53
N GLY A 113 14.40 8.30 -7.39
CA GLY A 113 13.64 9.38 -8.00
C GLY A 113 13.04 10.36 -6.99
N ALA A 114 13.04 11.62 -7.36
CA ALA A 114 12.58 12.77 -6.58
C ALA A 114 13.35 13.05 -5.28
N HIS A 115 14.43 12.32 -4.97
CA HIS A 115 15.36 12.68 -3.89
C HIS A 115 16.45 13.63 -4.38
N ARG A 116 16.70 14.70 -3.63
CA ARG A 116 17.82 15.64 -3.90
C ARG A 116 19.16 15.14 -3.37
N PHE A 117 19.14 14.25 -2.37
CA PHE A 117 20.33 13.69 -1.70
C PHE A 117 20.31 12.17 -1.71
N SER A 118 21.51 11.58 -1.69
CA SER A 118 21.66 10.14 -1.49
C SER A 118 21.39 9.82 -0.02
N ARG A 119 20.26 9.16 0.27
CA ARG A 119 19.83 8.79 1.62
C ARG A 119 19.20 7.41 1.71
N ILE A 120 19.25 6.65 0.64
CA ILE A 120 18.59 5.35 0.57
C ILE A 120 19.56 4.27 1.04
N LEU A 121 19.21 3.61 2.15
CA LEU A 121 19.96 2.49 2.68
C LEU A 121 19.45 1.19 2.08
N HIS A 122 20.36 0.38 1.55
CA HIS A 122 20.06 -0.94 0.99
C HIS A 122 20.61 -2.06 1.88
N ALA A 123 20.06 -3.26 1.75
CA ALA A 123 20.60 -4.47 2.34
C ALA A 123 20.51 -5.63 1.34
N GLY A 124 21.67 -6.26 1.06
CA GLY A 124 21.77 -7.31 0.04
C GLY A 124 21.53 -6.81 -1.39
N GLY A 125 21.96 -5.57 -1.69
CA GLY A 125 21.78 -4.91 -2.97
C GLY A 125 20.31 -4.50 -3.19
N ASP A 126 19.54 -5.34 -3.89
CA ASP A 126 18.13 -5.12 -4.22
C ASP A 126 17.18 -6.06 -3.44
N ALA A 127 17.48 -6.34 -2.16
CA ALA A 127 16.70 -7.27 -1.32
C ALA A 127 16.42 -6.72 0.10
N THR A 128 16.36 -5.39 0.25
CA THR A 128 16.27 -4.71 1.56
C THR A 128 15.05 -5.18 2.37
N GLY A 129 13.89 -5.25 1.74
CA GLY A 129 12.67 -5.70 2.40
C GLY A 129 12.78 -7.10 2.95
N LYS A 130 13.34 -8.04 2.15
CA LYS A 130 13.61 -9.41 2.57
C LYS A 130 14.53 -9.47 3.78
N ALA A 131 15.62 -8.72 3.76
CA ALA A 131 16.59 -8.69 4.85
C ALA A 131 15.95 -8.18 6.16
N VAL A 132 15.20 -7.06 6.10
CA VAL A 132 14.53 -6.48 7.27
C VAL A 132 13.45 -7.40 7.84
N ILE A 133 12.63 -8.03 6.99
CA ILE A 133 11.59 -8.96 7.45
C ILE A 133 12.21 -10.18 8.15
N HIS A 134 13.25 -10.79 7.58
CA HIS A 134 13.94 -11.90 8.24
C HIS A 134 14.56 -11.49 9.57
N PHE A 135 15.17 -10.31 9.61
CA PHE A 135 15.74 -9.79 10.85
C PHE A 135 14.68 -9.60 11.92
N LEU A 136 13.59 -8.85 11.63
CA LEU A 136 12.54 -8.59 12.61
C LEU A 136 11.88 -9.87 13.11
N LEU A 137 11.61 -10.85 12.22
CA LEU A 137 11.09 -12.15 12.62
C LEU A 137 12.03 -12.90 13.56
N SER A 138 13.37 -12.80 13.35
CA SER A 138 14.36 -13.44 14.21
C SER A 138 14.47 -12.82 15.61
N GLN A 139 14.00 -11.58 15.77
CA GLN A 139 14.03 -10.86 17.04
C GLN A 139 12.76 -11.08 17.89
N LEU A 140 11.71 -11.71 17.35
CA LEU A 140 10.47 -11.94 18.09
C LEU A 140 10.65 -13.07 19.11
N ASN A 141 10.09 -12.87 20.32
CA ASN A 141 10.08 -13.87 21.38
C ASN A 141 8.76 -14.66 21.43
N HIS A 142 8.64 -15.57 22.37
CA HIS A 142 7.51 -16.49 22.54
C HIS A 142 6.16 -15.81 22.90
N ASN A 143 6.14 -14.52 23.26
CA ASN A 143 4.90 -13.78 23.49
C ASN A 143 4.24 -13.33 22.17
N VAL A 144 4.92 -13.50 21.04
CA VAL A 144 4.37 -13.20 19.72
C VAL A 144 4.09 -14.52 19.01
N GLU A 145 2.83 -14.83 18.80
CA GLU A 145 2.37 -15.97 18.02
C GLU A 145 2.02 -15.51 16.59
N ILE A 146 2.50 -16.21 15.57
CA ILE A 146 2.14 -15.95 14.17
C ILE A 146 1.33 -17.14 13.67
N ILE A 147 0.07 -16.87 13.31
CA ILE A 147 -0.85 -17.87 12.74
C ILE A 147 -0.87 -17.65 11.23
N GLU A 148 -0.34 -18.62 10.50
CA GLU A 148 -0.24 -18.60 9.03
C GLU A 148 -1.47 -19.29 8.41
N ASP A 149 -1.77 -18.95 7.13
CA ASP A 149 -2.90 -19.48 6.35
C ASP A 149 -4.28 -19.22 6.97
N GLU A 150 -4.37 -18.19 7.82
CA GLU A 150 -5.60 -17.79 8.49
C GLU A 150 -6.05 -16.41 8.02
N MET A 151 -7.14 -16.38 7.26
CA MET A 151 -7.68 -15.16 6.66
C MET A 151 -8.63 -14.46 7.61
N ALA A 152 -8.35 -13.20 7.93
CA ALA A 152 -9.32 -12.32 8.60
C ALA A 152 -10.49 -12.04 7.66
N LEU A 153 -11.71 -12.27 8.14
CA LEU A 153 -12.96 -12.12 7.39
C LEU A 153 -13.63 -10.78 7.67
N ASP A 154 -13.86 -10.49 8.96
CA ASP A 154 -14.47 -9.24 9.40
C ASP A 154 -14.14 -8.92 10.86
N LEU A 155 -14.29 -7.63 11.23
CA LEU A 155 -14.04 -7.14 12.57
C LEU A 155 -15.25 -7.38 13.48
N ILE A 156 -14.99 -7.66 14.75
CA ILE A 156 -16.02 -7.80 15.78
C ILE A 156 -16.25 -6.44 16.42
N ILE A 157 -17.36 -5.80 16.09
CA ILE A 157 -17.71 -4.47 16.58
C ILE A 157 -18.94 -4.58 17.52
N SER A 158 -18.84 -4.02 18.73
CA SER A 158 -19.95 -3.88 19.66
C SER A 158 -19.85 -2.53 20.36
N ASP A 159 -20.94 -1.76 20.38
CA ASP A 159 -21.02 -0.42 20.99
C ASP A 159 -19.95 0.56 20.48
N GLY A 160 -19.58 0.47 19.18
CA GLY A 160 -18.54 1.29 18.55
C GLY A 160 -17.13 0.96 19.03
N ILE A 161 -16.93 -0.24 19.59
CA ILE A 161 -15.64 -0.76 20.06
C ILE A 161 -15.28 -2.00 19.25
N CYS A 162 -14.04 -2.06 18.74
CA CYS A 162 -13.49 -3.27 18.17
C CYS A 162 -13.06 -4.22 19.30
N LYS A 163 -13.58 -5.45 19.29
CA LYS A 163 -13.29 -6.48 20.29
C LYS A 163 -12.45 -7.63 19.74
N GLY A 164 -12.15 -7.64 18.44
CA GLY A 164 -11.40 -8.71 17.78
C GLY A 164 -11.80 -8.89 16.32
N VAL A 165 -11.63 -10.12 15.83
CA VAL A 165 -11.78 -10.47 14.42
C VAL A 165 -12.33 -11.88 14.25
N TYR A 166 -13.19 -12.08 13.25
CA TYR A 166 -13.55 -13.38 12.73
C TYR A 166 -12.55 -13.78 11.64
N THR A 167 -12.10 -15.02 11.69
CA THR A 167 -11.14 -15.55 10.71
C THR A 167 -11.64 -16.87 10.12
N ARG A 168 -11.02 -17.28 9.03
CA ARG A 168 -11.17 -18.62 8.45
C ARG A 168 -9.79 -19.26 8.33
N ASN A 169 -9.61 -20.38 9.00
CA ASN A 169 -8.35 -21.13 9.02
C ASN A 169 -8.11 -21.93 7.72
N SER A 170 -7.01 -22.67 7.67
CA SER A 170 -6.63 -23.51 6.51
C SER A 170 -7.61 -24.66 6.25
N THR A 171 -8.32 -25.16 7.27
CA THR A 171 -9.33 -26.23 7.15
C THR A 171 -10.70 -25.70 6.70
N GLY A 172 -10.87 -24.36 6.67
CA GLY A 172 -12.12 -23.72 6.28
C GLY A 172 -13.03 -23.37 7.46
N ASP A 173 -12.63 -23.70 8.68
CA ASP A 173 -13.41 -23.41 9.89
C ASP A 173 -13.31 -21.94 10.27
N ILE A 174 -14.42 -21.38 10.77
CA ILE A 174 -14.46 -20.04 11.31
C ILE A 174 -13.92 -20.06 12.73
N GLN A 175 -13.03 -19.13 13.01
CA GLN A 175 -12.45 -18.89 14.32
C GLN A 175 -12.80 -17.48 14.81
N THR A 176 -12.92 -17.33 16.12
CA THR A 176 -13.13 -16.03 16.77
C THR A 176 -11.91 -15.70 17.60
N HIS A 177 -11.24 -14.61 17.27
CA HIS A 177 -10.11 -14.09 18.04
C HIS A 177 -10.53 -12.80 18.74
N LEU A 178 -10.51 -12.80 20.05
CA LEU A 178 -10.81 -11.63 20.89
C LEU A 178 -9.53 -11.01 21.42
N ALA A 179 -9.44 -9.68 21.42
CA ALA A 179 -8.32 -8.92 21.96
C ALA A 179 -8.75 -7.55 22.49
N GLN A 180 -7.94 -6.99 23.38
CA GLN A 180 -8.11 -5.63 23.86
C GLN A 180 -7.88 -4.59 22.77
N GLN A 181 -6.96 -4.88 21.84
CA GLN A 181 -6.59 -4.00 20.72
C GLN A 181 -6.50 -4.80 19.44
N THR A 182 -7.02 -4.26 18.35
CA THR A 182 -6.92 -4.86 17.01
C THR A 182 -6.23 -3.89 16.06
N VAL A 183 -5.23 -4.38 15.33
CA VAL A 183 -4.40 -3.58 14.43
C VAL A 183 -4.54 -4.09 13.00
N LEU A 184 -4.95 -3.23 12.07
CA LEU A 184 -4.96 -3.50 10.65
C LEU A 184 -3.61 -3.11 10.04
N ALA A 185 -2.82 -4.10 9.64
CA ALA A 185 -1.53 -3.97 8.97
C ALA A 185 -1.48 -4.83 7.69
N ALA A 186 -2.64 -4.98 7.05
CA ALA A 186 -2.89 -5.93 5.95
C ALA A 186 -2.41 -5.43 4.57
N GLY A 187 -1.68 -4.31 4.50
CA GLY A 187 -1.21 -3.72 3.25
C GLY A 187 -2.33 -3.01 2.47
N GLY A 188 -2.04 -2.68 1.22
CA GLY A 188 -2.93 -1.95 0.33
C GLY A 188 -3.86 -2.84 -0.49
N CYS A 189 -3.97 -2.53 -1.78
CA CYS A 189 -4.93 -3.19 -2.68
C CYS A 189 -4.39 -3.40 -4.12
N GLY A 190 -3.08 -3.65 -4.27
CA GLY A 190 -2.45 -3.80 -5.59
C GLY A 190 -3.02 -4.95 -6.42
N GLY A 191 -3.51 -6.00 -5.77
CA GLY A 191 -4.16 -7.13 -6.43
C GLY A 191 -5.47 -6.79 -7.17
N LEU A 192 -5.95 -5.55 -7.08
CA LEU A 192 -7.08 -5.04 -7.87
C LEU A 192 -6.73 -4.80 -9.36
N TYR A 193 -5.46 -4.82 -9.73
CA TYR A 193 -5.00 -4.49 -11.08
C TYR A 193 -4.29 -5.67 -11.73
N LEU A 194 -4.37 -5.78 -13.06
CA LEU A 194 -3.70 -6.84 -13.83
C LEU A 194 -2.18 -6.78 -13.67
N HIS A 195 -1.62 -5.55 -13.75
CA HIS A 195 -0.20 -5.31 -13.62
C HIS A 195 0.09 -4.69 -12.27
N THR A 196 0.80 -5.42 -11.41
CA THR A 196 1.12 -5.01 -10.05
C THR A 196 2.46 -5.55 -9.58
N SER A 197 3.16 -4.77 -8.76
CA SER A 197 4.36 -5.21 -8.03
C SER A 197 4.03 -5.89 -6.70
N ASN A 198 2.75 -5.94 -6.35
CA ASN A 198 2.30 -6.47 -5.07
C ASN A 198 2.17 -7.99 -5.11
N SER A 199 2.25 -8.62 -3.94
CA SER A 199 1.83 -10.00 -3.78
C SER A 199 0.36 -10.17 -4.15
N ASN A 200 0.02 -11.34 -4.72
CA ASN A 200 -1.34 -11.70 -5.08
C ASN A 200 -2.30 -11.77 -3.88
N ALA A 201 -1.76 -11.83 -2.65
CA ALA A 201 -2.52 -11.81 -1.40
C ALA A 201 -3.03 -10.41 -1.02
N ILE A 202 -2.51 -9.33 -1.63
CA ILE A 202 -2.83 -7.94 -1.29
C ILE A 202 -4.06 -7.46 -2.06
N THR A 203 -5.23 -7.77 -1.54
CA THR A 203 -6.54 -7.61 -2.21
C THR A 203 -7.47 -6.56 -1.58
N GLY A 204 -6.95 -5.73 -0.66
CA GLY A 204 -7.73 -4.67 -0.02
C GLY A 204 -8.53 -5.14 1.20
N ASP A 205 -8.18 -6.28 1.79
CA ASP A 205 -8.95 -6.90 2.88
C ASP A 205 -9.09 -5.98 4.10
N GLY A 206 -7.99 -5.36 4.55
CA GLY A 206 -8.00 -4.43 5.68
C GLY A 206 -8.88 -3.20 5.43
N LEU A 207 -8.85 -2.67 4.20
CA LEU A 207 -9.66 -1.53 3.79
C LEU A 207 -11.16 -1.86 3.81
N ALA A 208 -11.51 -3.01 3.25
CA ALA A 208 -12.89 -3.47 3.17
C ALA A 208 -13.47 -3.79 4.56
N MET A 209 -12.72 -4.50 5.42
CA MET A 209 -13.12 -4.77 6.80
C MET A 209 -13.33 -3.49 7.60
N ALA A 210 -12.38 -2.53 7.50
CA ALA A 210 -12.50 -1.25 8.18
C ALA A 210 -13.75 -0.47 7.73
N PHE A 211 -14.01 -0.44 6.41
CA PHE A 211 -15.18 0.23 5.85
C PHE A 211 -16.49 -0.42 6.34
N ARG A 212 -16.62 -1.75 6.28
CA ARG A 212 -17.80 -2.47 6.80
C ARG A 212 -18.02 -2.22 8.28
N ALA A 213 -16.94 -2.14 9.05
CA ALA A 213 -16.97 -1.82 10.48
C ALA A 213 -17.38 -0.35 10.78
N GLY A 214 -17.48 0.51 9.78
CA GLY A 214 -17.83 1.93 9.92
C GLY A 214 -16.63 2.86 10.15
N ALA A 215 -15.40 2.39 9.93
CA ALA A 215 -14.22 3.26 9.95
C ALA A 215 -14.24 4.25 8.77
N ILE A 216 -13.69 5.45 9.00
CA ILE A 216 -13.53 6.45 7.95
C ILE A 216 -12.30 6.11 7.11
N LEU A 217 -12.47 6.05 5.78
CA LEU A 217 -11.38 5.99 4.82
C LEU A 217 -11.19 7.36 4.16
N THR A 218 -9.99 7.63 3.67
CA THR A 218 -9.67 8.92 3.04
C THR A 218 -8.73 8.76 1.87
N ASP A 219 -8.86 9.68 0.91
CA ASP A 219 -7.92 9.86 -0.23
C ASP A 219 -7.71 8.58 -1.07
N MET A 220 -8.74 7.73 -1.19
CA MET A 220 -8.69 6.43 -1.87
C MET A 220 -8.37 6.54 -3.38
N GLU A 221 -8.55 7.70 -3.99
CA GLU A 221 -8.22 7.97 -5.40
C GLU A 221 -6.72 8.03 -5.67
N PHE A 222 -5.88 8.24 -4.66
CA PHE A 222 -4.44 8.34 -4.85
C PHE A 222 -3.78 6.96 -4.85
N THR A 223 -3.64 6.41 -6.05
CA THR A 223 -2.93 5.15 -6.33
C THR A 223 -1.66 5.43 -7.12
N GLN A 224 -0.53 4.88 -6.67
CA GLN A 224 0.76 5.03 -7.33
C GLN A 224 1.06 3.83 -8.22
N PHE A 225 1.43 4.10 -9.47
CA PHE A 225 1.94 3.09 -10.40
C PHE A 225 3.46 3.18 -10.47
N HIS A 226 4.15 2.05 -10.23
CA HIS A 226 5.59 2.01 -10.45
C HIS A 226 5.87 2.05 -11.96
N PRO A 227 6.82 2.88 -12.41
CA PRO A 227 7.07 3.03 -13.84
C PRO A 227 7.59 1.76 -14.52
N THR A 228 8.42 0.99 -13.84
CA THR A 228 9.26 -0.04 -14.45
C THR A 228 9.01 -1.43 -13.84
N MET A 229 7.90 -2.08 -14.24
CA MET A 229 7.70 -3.51 -14.05
C MET A 229 8.33 -4.26 -15.22
N LEU A 230 8.98 -5.39 -14.96
CA LEU A 230 9.48 -6.27 -16.03
C LEU A 230 8.30 -6.85 -16.81
N LEU A 231 8.22 -6.51 -18.10
CA LEU A 231 7.14 -6.91 -19.00
C LEU A 231 7.60 -8.04 -19.92
N ILE A 232 7.00 -9.22 -19.79
CA ILE A 232 7.27 -10.39 -20.64
C ILE A 232 5.94 -10.89 -21.22
N ASP A 233 5.85 -10.98 -22.52
CA ASP A 233 4.67 -11.50 -23.25
C ASP A 233 3.33 -10.86 -22.82
N GLY A 234 3.37 -9.57 -22.46
CA GLY A 234 2.19 -8.82 -22.02
C GLY A 234 1.89 -8.93 -20.52
N GLU A 235 2.66 -9.71 -19.75
CA GLU A 235 2.51 -9.87 -18.32
C GLU A 235 3.65 -9.19 -17.54
N CYS A 236 3.31 -8.53 -16.43
CA CYS A 236 4.29 -7.99 -15.49
C CYS A 236 4.72 -9.11 -14.51
N VAL A 237 5.98 -9.54 -14.65
CA VAL A 237 6.52 -10.70 -13.91
C VAL A 237 7.38 -10.31 -12.69
N GLY A 238 7.57 -9.01 -12.45
CA GLY A 238 8.29 -8.50 -11.29
C GLY A 238 8.66 -7.03 -11.41
N LEU A 239 9.32 -6.51 -10.40
CA LEU A 239 9.73 -5.12 -10.30
C LEU A 239 11.17 -4.93 -10.79
N ILE A 240 11.42 -3.89 -11.59
CA ILE A 240 12.76 -3.33 -11.80
C ILE A 240 12.83 -2.08 -10.92
N SER A 241 13.60 -2.17 -9.85
CA SER A 241 13.73 -1.13 -8.82
C SER A 241 14.10 0.23 -9.42
N GLU A 242 13.63 1.29 -8.79
CA GLU A 242 14.01 2.67 -9.13
C GLU A 242 15.50 2.94 -8.90
N ALA A 243 16.14 2.20 -8.00
CA ALA A 243 17.58 2.25 -7.78
C ALA A 243 18.39 2.02 -9.08
N VAL A 244 17.86 1.23 -10.03
CA VAL A 244 18.49 1.02 -11.34
C VAL A 244 18.59 2.34 -12.12
N ARG A 245 17.55 3.18 -12.09
CA ARG A 245 17.60 4.53 -12.68
C ARG A 245 18.50 5.48 -11.87
N GLY A 246 18.51 5.32 -10.55
CA GLY A 246 19.43 6.05 -9.66
C GLY A 246 20.91 5.79 -9.96
N GLU A 247 21.25 4.60 -10.43
CA GLU A 247 22.61 4.22 -10.85
C GLU A 247 22.93 4.60 -12.32
N GLY A 248 22.04 5.36 -12.98
CA GLY A 248 22.28 5.95 -14.30
C GLY A 248 21.63 5.23 -15.48
N ALA A 249 20.75 4.24 -15.26
CA ALA A 249 19.93 3.71 -16.35
C ALA A 249 18.90 4.76 -16.80
N PHE A 250 18.52 4.70 -18.08
CA PHE A 250 17.54 5.61 -18.68
C PHE A 250 16.47 4.86 -19.48
N LEU A 251 15.35 5.53 -19.69
CA LEU A 251 14.22 4.99 -20.42
C LEU A 251 14.31 5.34 -21.92
N GLN A 252 14.07 4.35 -22.75
CA GLN A 252 14.00 4.53 -24.21
C GLN A 252 12.86 3.70 -24.82
N ASN A 253 12.38 4.14 -25.99
CA ASN A 253 11.47 3.36 -26.81
C ASN A 253 12.22 2.37 -27.71
N ALA A 254 11.50 1.58 -28.52
CA ALA A 254 12.09 0.61 -29.44
C ALA A 254 12.92 1.26 -30.57
N ASP A 255 12.69 2.53 -30.87
CA ASP A 255 13.42 3.29 -31.89
C ASP A 255 14.74 3.88 -31.33
N GLY A 256 14.98 3.73 -30.01
CA GLY A 256 16.17 4.23 -29.32
C GLY A 256 16.03 5.64 -28.75
N ASP A 257 14.85 6.26 -28.84
CA ASP A 257 14.64 7.62 -28.33
C ASP A 257 14.55 7.64 -26.81
N ALA A 258 15.37 8.47 -26.17
CA ALA A 258 15.34 8.75 -24.73
C ALA A 258 14.20 9.75 -24.43
N PHE A 259 12.98 9.27 -24.34
CA PHE A 259 11.76 10.07 -24.33
C PHE A 259 11.48 10.86 -23.03
N MET A 260 12.31 10.70 -21.99
CA MET A 260 12.18 11.51 -20.77
C MET A 260 12.85 12.89 -20.88
N GLU A 261 13.67 13.11 -21.89
CA GLU A 261 14.28 14.41 -22.15
C GLU A 261 13.21 15.49 -22.41
N GLY A 262 13.31 16.61 -21.69
CA GLY A 262 12.37 17.75 -21.79
C GLY A 262 11.01 17.53 -21.12
N VAL A 263 10.73 16.34 -20.55
CA VAL A 263 9.48 16.07 -19.82
C VAL A 263 9.53 16.67 -18.40
N HIS A 264 10.67 16.52 -17.73
CA HIS A 264 10.86 17.00 -16.35
C HIS A 264 12.33 17.34 -16.10
N ALA A 265 12.59 18.27 -15.17
CA ALA A 265 13.97 18.70 -14.86
C ALA A 265 14.87 17.57 -14.34
N PHE A 266 14.31 16.55 -13.70
CA PHE A 266 15.04 15.37 -13.21
C PHE A 266 15.10 14.21 -14.23
N GLY A 267 14.61 14.40 -15.48
CA GLY A 267 14.64 13.36 -16.52
C GLY A 267 14.05 12.03 -16.01
N ASP A 268 14.84 10.96 -16.12
CA ASP A 268 14.44 9.62 -15.68
C ASP A 268 14.25 9.46 -14.16
N LEU A 269 14.75 10.40 -13.36
CA LEU A 269 14.55 10.47 -11.91
C LEU A 269 13.37 11.38 -11.52
N ALA A 270 12.50 11.75 -12.46
CA ALA A 270 11.26 12.47 -12.19
C ALA A 270 10.34 11.69 -11.23
N PRO A 271 9.39 12.35 -10.54
CA PRO A 271 8.38 11.68 -9.72
C PRO A 271 7.67 10.54 -10.47
N ARG A 272 7.38 9.47 -9.76
CA ARG A 272 6.85 8.21 -10.35
C ARG A 272 5.60 8.39 -11.19
N ASP A 273 4.70 9.26 -10.78
CA ASP A 273 3.48 9.56 -11.51
C ASP A 273 3.75 10.15 -12.89
N ILE A 274 4.77 11.01 -13.02
CA ILE A 274 5.20 11.60 -14.29
C ILE A 274 5.80 10.52 -15.19
N VAL A 275 6.77 9.75 -14.66
CA VAL A 275 7.45 8.70 -15.45
C VAL A 275 6.46 7.63 -15.88
N ALA A 276 5.56 7.17 -14.99
CA ALA A 276 4.56 6.15 -15.32
C ALA A 276 3.59 6.61 -16.41
N ARG A 277 3.11 7.86 -16.35
CA ARG A 277 2.25 8.43 -17.41
C ARG A 277 2.98 8.58 -18.73
N THR A 278 4.25 8.99 -18.70
CA THR A 278 5.05 9.12 -19.95
C THR A 278 5.26 7.76 -20.61
N ILE A 279 5.63 6.73 -19.84
CA ILE A 279 5.74 5.35 -20.37
C ILE A 279 4.38 4.88 -20.92
N PHE A 280 3.30 5.08 -20.16
CA PHE A 280 1.96 4.69 -20.58
C PHE A 280 1.55 5.37 -21.90
N SER A 281 1.89 6.65 -22.08
CA SER A 281 1.67 7.38 -23.33
C SER A 281 2.46 6.79 -24.50
N GLN A 282 3.74 6.41 -24.30
CA GLN A 282 4.54 5.72 -25.31
C GLN A 282 3.89 4.40 -25.74
N MET A 283 3.46 3.59 -24.75
CA MET A 283 2.82 2.30 -25.00
C MET A 283 1.47 2.46 -25.72
N LYS A 284 0.67 3.47 -25.38
CA LYS A 284 -0.60 3.81 -26.02
C LYS A 284 -0.41 4.21 -27.49
N ASN A 285 0.72 4.80 -27.84
CA ASN A 285 1.12 5.12 -29.19
C ASN A 285 1.76 3.93 -29.95
N GLY A 286 1.78 2.74 -29.35
CA GLY A 286 2.27 1.51 -29.97
C GLY A 286 3.77 1.24 -29.79
N HIS A 287 4.51 2.07 -29.05
CA HIS A 287 5.93 1.85 -28.81
C HIS A 287 6.15 0.86 -27.67
N ARG A 288 7.09 -0.06 -27.84
CA ARG A 288 7.66 -0.83 -26.74
C ARG A 288 8.62 0.04 -25.96
N VAL A 289 8.65 -0.11 -24.65
CA VAL A 289 9.50 0.70 -23.75
C VAL A 289 10.51 -0.20 -23.04
N PHE A 290 11.74 0.31 -22.90
CA PHE A 290 12.85 -0.37 -22.27
C PHE A 290 13.54 0.55 -21.25
N ILE A 291 14.09 -0.05 -20.20
CA ILE A 291 15.13 0.58 -19.41
C ILE A 291 16.48 0.12 -19.95
N ASN A 292 17.32 1.09 -20.31
CA ASN A 292 18.66 0.87 -20.82
C ASN A 292 19.65 0.89 -19.65
N ILE A 293 20.36 -0.23 -19.45
CA ILE A 293 21.31 -0.44 -18.34
C ILE A 293 22.77 -0.43 -18.78
N THR A 294 23.06 -0.05 -20.02
CA THR A 294 24.43 -0.10 -20.58
C THR A 294 25.43 0.80 -19.86
N SER A 295 24.96 1.84 -19.18
CA SER A 295 25.77 2.75 -18.35
C SER A 295 26.22 2.13 -17.02
N ILE A 296 25.55 1.06 -16.54
CA ILE A 296 25.80 0.49 -15.22
C ILE A 296 26.86 -0.61 -15.31
N GLN A 297 28.00 -0.37 -14.67
CA GLN A 297 29.04 -1.38 -14.56
C GLN A 297 28.65 -2.44 -13.51
N ASN A 298 29.00 -3.71 -13.81
CA ASN A 298 28.75 -4.84 -12.89
C ASN A 298 27.27 -4.96 -12.45
N PHE A 299 26.31 -4.72 -13.36
CA PHE A 299 24.89 -4.74 -13.09
C PHE A 299 24.42 -5.98 -12.31
N GLU A 300 24.92 -7.17 -12.67
CA GLU A 300 24.53 -8.44 -12.04
C GLU A 300 24.92 -8.54 -10.56
N SER A 301 26.04 -7.99 -10.18
CA SER A 301 26.48 -7.97 -8.77
C SER A 301 25.80 -6.86 -7.97
N ARG A 302 25.46 -5.75 -8.63
CA ARG A 302 24.79 -4.61 -8.02
C ARG A 302 23.30 -4.87 -7.78
N PHE A 303 22.64 -5.61 -8.70
CA PHE A 303 21.22 -5.94 -8.69
C PHE A 303 21.00 -7.45 -8.87
N PRO A 304 21.40 -8.28 -7.88
CA PRO A 304 21.36 -9.74 -8.02
C PRO A 304 19.96 -10.31 -8.16
N THR A 305 18.96 -9.76 -7.45
CA THR A 305 17.56 -10.21 -7.53
C THR A 305 16.94 -9.90 -8.89
N ILE A 306 17.12 -8.66 -9.37
CA ILE A 306 16.66 -8.24 -10.71
C ILE A 306 17.33 -9.08 -11.79
N SER A 307 18.65 -9.31 -11.67
CA SER A 307 19.40 -10.11 -12.64
C SER A 307 18.93 -11.56 -12.69
N ALA A 308 18.68 -12.17 -11.54
CA ALA A 308 18.13 -13.53 -11.46
C ALA A 308 16.74 -13.60 -12.08
N MET A 309 15.88 -12.60 -11.82
CA MET A 309 14.54 -12.50 -12.39
C MET A 309 14.60 -12.35 -13.92
N CYS A 310 15.42 -11.44 -14.45
CA CYS A 310 15.62 -11.25 -15.89
C CYS A 310 16.07 -12.55 -16.57
N LYS A 311 17.08 -13.22 -16.02
CA LYS A 311 17.59 -14.50 -16.53
C LYS A 311 16.50 -15.58 -16.52
N LYS A 312 15.72 -15.69 -15.44
CA LYS A 312 14.62 -16.65 -15.31
C LYS A 312 13.59 -16.49 -16.43
N HIS A 313 13.34 -15.26 -16.86
CA HIS A 313 12.37 -14.91 -17.90
C HIS A 313 12.99 -14.69 -19.29
N GLY A 314 14.24 -15.11 -19.50
CA GLY A 314 14.90 -15.11 -20.82
C GLY A 314 15.38 -13.75 -21.30
N VAL A 315 15.46 -12.73 -20.44
CA VAL A 315 16.00 -11.42 -20.80
C VAL A 315 17.54 -11.46 -20.81
N CYS A 316 18.14 -11.13 -21.95
CA CYS A 316 19.58 -11.08 -22.13
C CYS A 316 20.15 -9.75 -21.63
N LEU A 317 20.69 -9.74 -20.40
CA LEU A 317 21.24 -8.51 -19.78
C LEU A 317 22.43 -7.92 -20.55
N LYS A 318 23.14 -8.74 -21.37
CA LYS A 318 24.25 -8.27 -22.21
C LYS A 318 23.81 -7.32 -23.33
N GLU A 319 22.55 -7.39 -23.74
CA GLU A 319 21.97 -6.46 -24.72
C GLU A 319 21.71 -5.09 -24.11
N GLY A 320 21.71 -4.98 -22.77
CA GLY A 320 21.56 -3.74 -22.06
C GLY A 320 20.12 -3.19 -22.02
N LEU A 321 19.13 -3.93 -22.54
CA LEU A 321 17.74 -3.49 -22.63
C LEU A 321 16.81 -4.43 -21.86
N ILE A 322 16.07 -3.88 -20.90
CA ILE A 322 15.08 -4.64 -20.12
C ILE A 322 13.70 -4.08 -20.47
N PRO A 323 12.76 -4.89 -21.00
CA PRO A 323 11.43 -4.41 -21.35
C PRO A 323 10.62 -4.09 -20.09
N VAL A 324 9.95 -2.91 -20.08
CA VAL A 324 9.24 -2.43 -18.91
C VAL A 324 7.85 -1.87 -19.24
N SER A 325 6.97 -1.91 -18.25
CA SER A 325 5.63 -1.32 -18.26
C SER A 325 5.28 -0.80 -16.89
N PRO A 326 4.43 0.22 -16.76
CA PRO A 326 3.92 0.63 -15.47
C PRO A 326 2.99 -0.44 -14.84
N GLY A 327 3.02 -0.54 -13.50
CA GLY A 327 2.10 -1.40 -12.75
C GLY A 327 1.74 -0.82 -11.39
N MET A 328 0.58 -1.20 -10.86
CA MET A 328 0.13 -0.75 -9.54
C MET A 328 1.15 -1.13 -8.47
N HIS A 329 1.44 -0.19 -7.58
CA HIS A 329 2.54 -0.34 -6.62
C HIS A 329 2.18 0.03 -5.19
N PHE A 330 1.47 1.15 -4.96
CA PHE A 330 1.19 1.65 -3.62
C PHE A 330 -0.12 2.46 -3.57
N LEU A 331 -0.87 2.33 -2.47
CA LEU A 331 -2.04 3.15 -2.16
C LEU A 331 -1.63 4.23 -1.14
N MET A 332 -1.75 5.52 -1.48
CA MET A 332 -1.48 6.61 -0.54
C MET A 332 -2.68 6.92 0.35
N GLY A 333 -3.90 6.66 -0.15
CA GLY A 333 -5.12 6.66 0.65
C GLY A 333 -5.24 5.45 1.56
N GLY A 334 -6.36 5.32 2.26
CA GLY A 334 -6.63 4.17 3.12
C GLY A 334 -7.46 4.52 4.35
N ILE A 335 -7.34 3.74 5.40
CA ILE A 335 -8.02 3.96 6.68
C ILE A 335 -7.45 5.23 7.33
N LYS A 336 -8.31 6.21 7.58
CA LYS A 336 -7.91 7.47 8.23
C LYS A 336 -7.41 7.20 9.64
N THR A 337 -6.20 7.65 9.96
CA THR A 337 -5.60 7.54 11.28
C THR A 337 -5.07 8.85 11.81
N ASP A 338 -4.84 8.90 13.13
CA ASP A 338 -4.01 9.90 13.77
C ASP A 338 -2.51 9.50 13.71
N LEU A 339 -1.65 10.30 14.35
CA LEU A 339 -0.19 10.09 14.36
C LEU A 339 0.28 8.87 15.18
N VAL A 340 -0.61 8.16 15.85
CA VAL A 340 -0.32 6.90 16.57
C VAL A 340 -1.12 5.72 16.02
N GLY A 341 -1.75 5.87 14.85
CA GLY A 341 -2.46 4.80 14.18
C GLY A 341 -3.91 4.58 14.65
N LYS A 342 -4.50 5.44 15.50
CA LYS A 342 -5.90 5.32 15.92
C LYS A 342 -6.84 5.61 14.76
N THR A 343 -7.83 4.75 14.58
CA THR A 343 -8.92 4.95 13.61
C THR A 343 -10.10 5.70 14.26
N SER A 344 -11.20 5.88 13.51
CA SER A 344 -12.46 6.41 14.05
C SER A 344 -13.21 5.43 14.97
N ILE A 345 -12.79 4.16 15.04
CA ILE A 345 -13.38 3.13 15.88
C ILE A 345 -12.48 2.90 17.10
N ARG A 346 -13.08 2.87 18.28
CA ARG A 346 -12.34 2.63 19.52
C ARG A 346 -11.68 1.24 19.49
N HIS A 347 -10.42 1.16 19.96
CA HIS A 347 -9.60 -0.06 20.04
C HIS A 347 -9.29 -0.72 18.69
N LEU A 348 -9.54 0.00 17.58
CA LEU A 348 -9.11 -0.34 16.24
C LEU A 348 -8.03 0.64 15.78
N PHE A 349 -6.92 0.08 15.33
CA PHE A 349 -5.77 0.81 14.80
C PHE A 349 -5.49 0.39 13.36
N ALA A 350 -4.80 1.24 12.62
CA ALA A 350 -4.26 0.89 11.31
C ALA A 350 -2.85 1.47 11.13
N ILE A 351 -1.95 0.70 10.52
CA ILE A 351 -0.55 1.08 10.25
C ILE A 351 -0.07 0.52 8.91
N GLY A 352 1.05 1.06 8.42
CA GLY A 352 1.58 0.72 7.09
C GLY A 352 0.59 1.11 5.99
N GLU A 353 0.68 0.47 4.84
CA GLU A 353 -0.09 0.84 3.64
C GLU A 353 -1.62 0.72 3.80
N ALA A 354 -2.12 0.01 4.82
CA ALA A 354 -3.55 -0.01 5.12
C ALA A 354 -4.05 1.34 5.67
N ALA A 355 -3.16 2.12 6.28
CA ALA A 355 -3.46 3.40 6.90
C ALA A 355 -3.20 4.58 5.94
N CYS A 356 -4.06 5.57 5.96
CA CYS A 356 -3.77 6.89 5.41
C CYS A 356 -3.30 7.80 6.54
N THR A 357 -1.99 7.81 6.77
CA THR A 357 -1.32 8.68 7.77
C THR A 357 -1.26 10.15 7.33
N GLY A 358 -1.40 10.38 6.01
CA GLY A 358 -1.21 11.67 5.37
C GLY A 358 0.25 11.98 5.00
N VAL A 359 1.21 11.11 5.33
CA VAL A 359 2.63 11.30 4.99
C VAL A 359 2.86 11.46 3.49
N HIS A 360 2.19 10.65 2.67
CA HIS A 360 2.51 10.53 1.25
C HIS A 360 1.79 11.52 0.34
N GLY A 361 0.78 12.23 0.85
CA GLY A 361 0.00 13.15 0.03
C GLY A 361 -0.61 12.45 -1.19
N ALA A 362 -0.49 13.08 -2.36
CA ALA A 362 -1.05 12.57 -3.61
C ALA A 362 -0.11 11.62 -4.39
N ASN A 363 1.17 11.50 -3.97
CA ASN A 363 2.16 10.63 -4.60
C ASN A 363 3.33 10.38 -3.64
N ARG A 364 3.67 9.12 -3.41
CA ARG A 364 4.67 8.70 -2.43
C ARG A 364 6.09 8.91 -2.95
N LEU A 365 6.95 9.53 -2.12
CA LEU A 365 8.39 9.55 -2.35
C LEU A 365 8.96 8.14 -2.24
N ALA A 366 9.88 7.78 -3.12
CA ALA A 366 10.53 6.47 -3.13
C ALA A 366 11.15 6.15 -1.75
N SER A 367 11.15 4.88 -1.37
CA SER A 367 11.73 4.34 -0.13
C SER A 367 11.17 4.86 1.21
N ASN A 368 10.11 5.71 1.18
CA ASN A 368 9.38 6.14 2.38
C ASN A 368 8.40 5.09 2.91
N SER A 369 8.00 4.06 2.13
CA SER A 369 6.99 3.10 2.60
C SER A 369 7.51 2.13 3.68
N LEU A 370 8.74 1.61 3.51
CA LEU A 370 9.36 0.78 4.54
C LEU A 370 9.65 1.61 5.79
N LEU A 371 10.10 2.87 5.61
CA LEU A 371 10.31 3.81 6.72
C LEU A 371 9.01 4.07 7.48
N GLU A 372 7.90 4.31 6.78
CA GLU A 372 6.58 4.48 7.41
C GLU A 372 6.20 3.26 8.24
N GLY A 373 6.38 2.06 7.68
CA GLY A 373 6.10 0.82 8.41
C GLY A 373 6.90 0.69 9.70
N LEU A 374 8.19 1.04 9.69
CA LEU A 374 9.05 1.05 10.86
C LEU A 374 8.57 2.07 11.89
N VAL A 375 8.44 3.33 11.49
CA VAL A 375 8.14 4.45 12.39
C VAL A 375 6.75 4.31 13.00
N PHE A 376 5.70 4.14 12.19
CA PHE A 376 4.33 4.08 12.71
C PHE A 376 4.04 2.74 13.41
N GLY A 377 4.72 1.65 13.01
CA GLY A 377 4.67 0.38 13.74
C GLY A 377 5.26 0.50 15.14
N SER A 378 6.47 1.05 15.26
CA SER A 378 7.13 1.31 16.55
C SER A 378 6.31 2.24 17.44
N ARG A 379 5.83 3.36 16.89
CA ARG A 379 4.98 4.33 17.61
C ARG A 379 3.70 3.72 18.15
N LEU A 380 3.00 2.92 17.33
CA LEU A 380 1.79 2.24 17.78
C LEU A 380 2.09 1.25 18.89
N GLY A 381 3.15 0.45 18.76
CA GLY A 381 3.58 -0.47 19.82
C GLY A 381 3.81 0.24 21.14
N ILE A 382 4.58 1.34 21.14
CA ILE A 382 4.82 2.17 22.31
C ILE A 382 3.52 2.77 22.86
N HIS A 383 2.62 3.26 21.99
CA HIS A 383 1.32 3.79 22.42
C HIS A 383 0.47 2.76 23.13
N ILE A 384 0.40 1.53 22.61
CA ILE A 384 -0.38 0.43 23.20
C ILE A 384 0.20 0.02 24.57
N LEU A 385 1.52 0.03 24.75
CA LEU A 385 2.16 -0.26 26.04
C LEU A 385 1.72 0.70 27.16
N HIS A 386 1.43 1.96 26.81
CA HIS A 386 1.00 2.99 27.77
C HIS A 386 -0.53 3.14 27.84
N SER A 387 -1.28 2.38 27.05
CA SER A 387 -2.74 2.39 27.08
C SER A 387 -3.26 1.56 28.26
N SER A 388 -4.35 2.02 28.88
CA SER A 388 -5.02 1.25 29.92
C SER A 388 -5.69 0.01 29.33
N ASP A 389 -5.51 -1.12 30.00
CA ASP A 389 -6.19 -2.37 29.66
C ASP A 389 -7.69 -2.26 29.95
N PHE A 390 -8.51 -2.86 29.11
CA PHE A 390 -9.94 -3.02 29.38
C PHE A 390 -10.32 -4.50 29.26
N ALA A 391 -11.30 -4.93 30.06
CA ALA A 391 -11.78 -6.31 29.98
C ALA A 391 -12.63 -6.49 28.73
N VAL A 392 -12.25 -7.44 27.88
CA VAL A 392 -13.09 -7.89 26.76
C VAL A 392 -14.13 -8.84 27.35
N THR A 393 -15.38 -8.40 27.44
CA THR A 393 -16.50 -9.27 27.83
C THR A 393 -16.87 -10.20 26.67
N GLU A 394 -17.38 -11.39 26.98
CA GLU A 394 -17.90 -12.34 26.00
C GLU A 394 -18.84 -11.63 25.01
N HIS A 395 -18.75 -12.02 23.76
CA HIS A 395 -19.53 -11.47 22.68
C HIS A 395 -20.69 -12.40 22.37
N GLU A 396 -21.90 -11.85 22.21
CA GLU A 396 -23.02 -12.59 21.63
C GLU A 396 -22.72 -12.92 20.16
N GLU A 397 -22.96 -14.16 19.75
CA GLU A 397 -22.76 -14.60 18.36
C GLU A 397 -23.51 -13.69 17.41
N LEU A 398 -22.85 -13.31 16.32
CA LEU A 398 -23.48 -12.55 15.25
C LEU A 398 -24.65 -13.34 14.67
N SER A 399 -25.85 -12.94 15.03
CA SER A 399 -27.09 -13.37 14.36
C SER A 399 -27.34 -12.50 13.12
N GLY A 400 -26.39 -12.49 12.18
CA GLY A 400 -26.58 -11.87 10.88
C GLY A 400 -27.32 -12.84 9.94
N ARG A 401 -28.54 -12.52 9.58
CA ARG A 401 -29.40 -13.34 8.73
C ARG A 401 -29.44 -12.76 7.32
N PHE A 402 -28.59 -13.22 6.43
CA PHE A 402 -28.92 -13.14 5.01
C PHE A 402 -28.53 -14.44 4.33
N SER A 403 -29.47 -15.05 3.61
CA SER A 403 -29.27 -16.27 2.85
C SER A 403 -28.32 -16.00 1.67
N THR A 404 -27.27 -16.80 1.57
CA THR A 404 -26.22 -16.74 0.55
C THR A 404 -26.65 -17.17 -0.86
N SER A 405 -27.91 -17.53 -1.06
CA SER A 405 -28.31 -18.33 -2.22
C SER A 405 -28.39 -17.60 -3.58
N GLU A 406 -28.04 -16.29 -3.66
CA GLU A 406 -28.22 -15.52 -4.92
C GLU A 406 -27.10 -14.54 -5.28
N PHE A 407 -25.96 -14.52 -4.62
CA PHE A 407 -24.88 -13.60 -4.99
C PHE A 407 -24.01 -14.16 -6.12
N ILE A 408 -24.19 -13.62 -7.32
CA ILE A 408 -23.26 -13.85 -8.43
C ILE A 408 -22.13 -12.83 -8.29
N LEU A 409 -20.94 -13.29 -7.89
CA LEU A 409 -19.75 -12.44 -7.81
C LEU A 409 -18.97 -12.51 -9.13
N PRO A 410 -18.39 -11.41 -9.60
CA PRO A 410 -17.50 -11.42 -10.76
C PRO A 410 -16.24 -12.26 -10.46
N SER A 411 -15.55 -12.69 -11.48
CA SER A 411 -14.24 -13.32 -11.34
C SER A 411 -13.19 -12.28 -10.90
N LYS A 412 -12.12 -12.71 -10.24
CA LYS A 412 -10.99 -11.85 -9.88
C LYS A 412 -10.41 -11.15 -11.12
N LEU A 413 -10.30 -11.87 -12.23
CA LEU A 413 -9.80 -11.33 -13.49
C LEU A 413 -10.69 -10.22 -14.06
N GLU A 414 -12.02 -10.35 -13.97
CA GLU A 414 -12.95 -9.30 -14.42
C GLU A 414 -12.78 -8.04 -13.57
N ILE A 415 -12.66 -8.16 -12.24
CA ILE A 415 -12.39 -7.01 -11.37
C ILE A 415 -11.08 -6.33 -11.78
N GLN A 416 -10.01 -7.10 -11.94
CA GLN A 416 -8.69 -6.61 -12.33
C GLN A 416 -8.72 -5.92 -13.70
N TRP A 417 -9.43 -6.50 -14.66
CA TRP A 417 -9.58 -5.93 -16.00
C TRP A 417 -10.32 -4.59 -15.95
N MET A 418 -11.43 -4.53 -15.23
CA MET A 418 -12.21 -3.29 -15.08
C MET A 418 -11.39 -2.19 -14.40
N MET A 419 -10.70 -2.49 -13.31
CA MET A 419 -9.86 -1.53 -12.61
C MET A 419 -8.70 -1.03 -13.47
N THR A 420 -8.04 -1.92 -14.20
CA THR A 420 -6.91 -1.56 -15.08
C THR A 420 -7.34 -0.66 -16.23
N ASN A 421 -8.50 -0.91 -16.85
CA ASN A 421 -8.94 -0.15 -18.01
C ASN A 421 -9.60 1.19 -17.68
N TYR A 422 -10.22 1.33 -16.48
CA TYR A 422 -11.05 2.51 -16.17
C TYR A 422 -10.61 3.30 -14.95
N ALA A 423 -9.78 2.75 -14.07
CA ALA A 423 -9.39 3.37 -12.80
C ALA A 423 -7.87 3.33 -12.51
N ALA A 424 -7.04 3.14 -13.55
CA ALA A 424 -5.59 3.07 -13.42
C ALA A 424 -4.91 4.46 -13.61
N ILE A 425 -3.90 4.53 -14.49
CA ILE A 425 -3.01 5.67 -14.70
C ILE A 425 -3.75 6.89 -15.27
N GLU A 426 -4.57 6.66 -16.31
CA GLU A 426 -5.43 7.69 -16.91
C GLU A 426 -6.90 7.37 -16.62
N ARG A 427 -7.64 8.35 -16.14
CA ARG A 427 -9.05 8.25 -15.78
C ARG A 427 -9.87 9.30 -16.51
N SER A 428 -11.14 9.01 -16.78
CA SER A 428 -12.09 9.97 -17.31
C SER A 428 -13.44 9.81 -16.60
N GLU A 429 -14.27 10.83 -16.57
CA GLU A 429 -15.62 10.76 -15.98
C GLU A 429 -16.44 9.61 -16.57
N ALA A 430 -16.42 9.48 -17.91
CA ALA A 430 -17.13 8.41 -18.59
C ALA A 430 -16.66 7.00 -18.18
N GLY A 431 -15.32 6.79 -18.12
CA GLY A 431 -14.74 5.52 -17.67
C GLY A 431 -15.05 5.21 -16.20
N LEU A 432 -14.92 6.21 -15.34
CA LEU A 432 -15.23 6.07 -13.91
C LEU A 432 -16.72 5.81 -13.66
N ILE A 433 -17.63 6.46 -14.40
CA ILE A 433 -19.07 6.17 -14.32
C ILE A 433 -19.34 4.74 -14.82
N HIS A 434 -18.70 4.32 -15.90
CA HIS A 434 -18.88 2.98 -16.45
C HIS A 434 -18.52 1.89 -15.41
N ILE A 435 -17.33 1.97 -14.80
CA ILE A 435 -16.91 0.99 -13.78
C ILE A 435 -17.75 1.14 -12.50
N LYS A 436 -18.14 2.34 -12.10
CA LYS A 436 -19.06 2.55 -10.96
C LYS A 436 -20.37 1.78 -11.17
N CYS A 437 -21.02 1.96 -12.33
CA CYS A 437 -22.26 1.26 -12.67
C CYS A 437 -22.05 -0.26 -12.74
N TRP A 438 -20.86 -0.71 -13.19
CA TRP A 438 -20.51 -2.12 -13.20
C TRP A 438 -20.43 -2.68 -11.78
N PHE A 439 -19.74 -2.03 -10.85
CA PHE A 439 -19.71 -2.43 -9.44
C PHE A 439 -21.10 -2.46 -8.83
N GLU A 440 -21.92 -1.42 -9.07
CA GLU A 440 -23.25 -1.29 -8.49
C GLU A 440 -24.23 -2.40 -8.91
N LYS A 441 -24.02 -3.06 -10.05
CA LYS A 441 -24.80 -4.25 -10.43
C LYS A 441 -24.62 -5.42 -9.47
N PHE A 442 -23.45 -5.54 -8.86
CA PHE A 442 -23.13 -6.59 -7.90
C PHE A 442 -23.34 -6.13 -6.45
N LEU A 443 -23.25 -4.81 -6.21
CA LEU A 443 -23.39 -4.19 -4.90
C LEU A 443 -24.85 -3.86 -4.55
N GLN A 444 -25.81 -4.07 -5.46
CA GLN A 444 -27.24 -3.95 -5.15
C GLN A 444 -27.71 -5.22 -4.43
N PRO A 445 -28.38 -5.08 -3.33
CA PRO A 445 -28.98 -3.96 -2.63
C PRO A 445 -28.11 -3.44 -1.46
N ILE A 446 -28.59 -2.42 -0.76
CA ILE A 446 -28.00 -1.79 0.46
C ILE A 446 -27.43 -2.81 1.47
N SER A 447 -27.96 -4.04 1.46
CA SER A 447 -27.51 -5.16 2.28
C SER A 447 -26.08 -5.67 2.00
N PHE A 448 -25.43 -5.30 0.86
CA PHE A 448 -24.07 -5.76 0.57
C PHE A 448 -23.03 -5.34 1.63
N TRP A 449 -23.21 -4.17 2.23
CA TRP A 449 -22.34 -3.66 3.30
C TRP A 449 -22.62 -4.32 4.66
N ASP A 450 -23.75 -5.01 4.79
CA ASP A 450 -24.19 -5.73 5.98
C ASP A 450 -24.18 -7.26 5.78
N ILE A 451 -23.42 -7.73 4.79
CA ILE A 451 -23.27 -9.18 4.51
C ILE A 451 -22.52 -9.83 5.68
N ASN A 452 -23.01 -10.99 6.11
CA ASN A 452 -22.24 -11.86 6.96
C ASN A 452 -21.20 -12.60 6.12
N VAL A 453 -19.97 -12.05 6.06
CA VAL A 453 -18.87 -12.64 5.27
C VAL A 453 -18.49 -14.05 5.73
N ASN A 454 -18.94 -14.48 6.92
CA ASN A 454 -18.72 -15.84 7.43
C ASN A 454 -19.42 -16.92 6.59
N ASP A 455 -20.46 -16.53 5.84
CA ASP A 455 -21.21 -17.45 4.98
C ASP A 455 -20.51 -17.72 3.63
N PHE A 456 -19.41 -16.99 3.32
CA PHE A 456 -18.68 -17.06 2.06
C PHE A 456 -17.34 -17.79 2.21
N THR A 457 -16.87 -18.41 1.13
CA THR A 457 -15.51 -18.99 1.05
C THR A 457 -14.43 -17.91 1.09
N LYS A 458 -13.17 -18.27 1.39
CA LYS A 458 -12.03 -17.33 1.34
C LYS A 458 -11.97 -16.57 0.01
N SER A 459 -12.13 -17.29 -1.12
CA SER A 459 -12.08 -16.68 -2.46
C SER A 459 -13.23 -15.71 -2.73
N GLU A 460 -14.43 -15.98 -2.20
CA GLU A 460 -15.57 -15.07 -2.33
C GLU A 460 -15.39 -13.84 -1.46
N VAL A 461 -14.90 -13.97 -0.21
CA VAL A 461 -14.57 -12.83 0.65
C VAL A 461 -13.49 -11.96 0.01
N GLU A 462 -12.45 -12.54 -0.61
CA GLU A 462 -11.48 -11.76 -1.39
C GLU A 462 -12.14 -10.92 -2.48
N LYS A 463 -13.03 -11.52 -3.29
CA LYS A 463 -13.73 -10.81 -4.35
C LYS A 463 -14.62 -9.69 -3.80
N ILE A 464 -15.31 -9.94 -2.69
CA ILE A 464 -16.10 -8.94 -1.97
C ILE A 464 -15.22 -7.77 -1.52
N ASN A 465 -14.05 -8.07 -0.93
CA ASN A 465 -13.12 -7.05 -0.48
C ASN A 465 -12.52 -6.26 -1.65
N MET A 466 -12.14 -6.93 -2.74
CA MET A 466 -11.69 -6.27 -3.97
C MET A 466 -12.74 -5.33 -4.55
N MET A 467 -13.99 -5.77 -4.62
CA MET A 467 -15.10 -4.94 -5.11
C MET A 467 -15.34 -3.73 -4.21
N THR A 468 -15.28 -3.93 -2.90
CA THR A 468 -15.42 -2.83 -1.92
C THR A 468 -14.31 -1.79 -2.10
N ALA A 469 -13.05 -2.22 -2.09
CA ALA A 469 -11.89 -1.32 -2.24
C ALA A 469 -11.89 -0.64 -3.62
N GLY A 470 -12.19 -1.38 -4.69
CA GLY A 470 -12.27 -0.84 -6.05
C GLY A 470 -13.35 0.22 -6.20
N TRP A 471 -14.54 -0.04 -5.65
CA TRP A 471 -15.65 0.93 -5.66
C TRP A 471 -15.29 2.20 -4.88
N LEU A 472 -14.65 2.09 -3.71
CA LEU A 472 -14.18 3.23 -2.91
C LEU A 472 -13.16 4.09 -3.68
N ILE A 473 -12.22 3.46 -4.38
CA ILE A 473 -11.26 4.16 -5.27
C ILE A 473 -12.01 4.93 -6.37
N VAL A 474 -12.97 4.29 -7.03
CA VAL A 474 -13.72 4.87 -8.15
C VAL A 474 -14.60 6.05 -7.69
N ILE A 475 -15.30 5.92 -6.56
CA ILE A 475 -16.11 7.00 -6.02
C ILE A 475 -15.24 8.20 -5.62
N SER A 476 -14.10 7.97 -4.97
CA SER A 476 -13.16 9.05 -4.65
C SER A 476 -12.62 9.72 -5.91
N ALA A 477 -12.24 8.93 -6.93
CA ALA A 477 -11.74 9.45 -8.20
C ALA A 477 -12.80 10.27 -8.97
N LEU A 478 -14.07 9.91 -8.89
CA LEU A 478 -15.17 10.69 -9.47
C LEU A 478 -15.38 12.02 -8.75
N ARG A 479 -15.23 12.04 -7.42
CA ARG A 479 -15.40 13.25 -6.60
C ARG A 479 -14.29 14.27 -6.83
N ARG A 480 -13.03 13.85 -7.02
CA ARG A 480 -11.89 14.74 -7.25
C ARG A 480 -11.85 15.20 -8.71
N LYS A 481 -12.16 16.47 -8.94
CA LYS A 481 -12.20 17.09 -10.28
C LYS A 481 -10.93 17.92 -10.54
N GLU A 482 -9.78 17.29 -10.42
CA GLU A 482 -8.44 17.82 -10.75
C GLU A 482 -7.52 16.66 -11.12
N SER A 483 -6.28 16.95 -11.52
CA SER A 483 -5.19 15.99 -11.61
C SER A 483 -4.07 16.37 -10.65
N ARG A 484 -3.68 15.41 -9.76
CA ARG A 484 -2.62 15.61 -8.77
C ARG A 484 -1.94 14.28 -8.45
N GLY A 485 -0.60 14.22 -8.60
CA GLY A 485 0.18 13.02 -8.30
C GLY A 485 -0.35 11.77 -8.99
N GLY A 486 -0.63 10.71 -8.23
CA GLY A 486 -1.16 9.44 -8.74
C GLY A 486 -2.60 9.51 -9.28
N HIS A 487 -3.33 10.59 -9.06
CA HIS A 487 -4.67 10.79 -9.61
C HIS A 487 -4.62 11.68 -10.84
N PHE A 488 -4.79 11.10 -12.04
CA PHE A 488 -4.82 11.85 -13.29
C PHE A 488 -6.16 11.65 -14.01
N ARG A 489 -6.83 12.77 -14.30
CA ARG A 489 -8.11 12.87 -14.99
C ARG A 489 -7.91 13.53 -16.36
N THR A 490 -8.21 12.82 -17.44
CA THR A 490 -8.10 13.38 -18.83
C THR A 490 -9.08 14.53 -19.07
N ASP A 491 -10.19 14.54 -18.37
CA ASP A 491 -11.22 15.59 -18.42
C ASP A 491 -10.93 16.76 -17.45
N TYR A 492 -10.03 16.58 -16.47
CA TYR A 492 -9.53 17.62 -15.56
C TYR A 492 -7.99 17.53 -15.44
N PRO A 493 -7.23 17.82 -16.51
CA PRO A 493 -5.79 17.47 -16.59
C PRO A 493 -4.87 18.34 -15.75
N HIS A 494 -5.38 19.39 -15.13
CA HIS A 494 -4.61 20.34 -14.34
C HIS A 494 -4.90 20.24 -12.86
N LYS A 495 -3.91 20.63 -12.01
CA LYS A 495 -4.10 20.87 -10.57
C LYS A 495 -5.05 22.06 -10.38
N ASP A 496 -5.91 21.97 -9.38
CA ASP A 496 -6.76 23.07 -8.91
C ASP A 496 -6.52 23.30 -7.42
N ASP A 497 -5.45 24.04 -7.10
CA ASP A 497 -5.07 24.32 -5.72
C ASP A 497 -6.14 25.12 -4.96
N ARG A 498 -6.93 25.91 -5.66
CA ARG A 498 -7.97 26.72 -5.03
C ARG A 498 -9.08 25.86 -4.41
N GLN A 499 -9.45 24.76 -5.08
CA GLN A 499 -10.52 23.87 -4.62
C GLN A 499 -10.01 22.66 -3.87
N TRP A 500 -8.81 22.13 -4.24
CA TRP A 500 -8.40 20.77 -3.88
C TRP A 500 -7.11 20.66 -3.07
N LEU A 501 -6.28 21.73 -2.96
CA LEU A 501 -5.06 21.64 -2.17
C LEU A 501 -5.39 21.29 -0.71
N LYS A 502 -4.83 20.19 -0.20
CA LYS A 502 -5.08 19.64 1.15
C LYS A 502 -6.53 19.27 1.47
N LYS A 503 -7.43 19.33 0.49
CA LYS A 503 -8.82 18.88 0.67
C LYS A 503 -8.89 17.37 0.54
N LYS A 504 -9.18 16.68 1.64
CA LYS A 504 -9.31 15.22 1.71
C LYS A 504 -10.71 14.77 1.33
N ILE A 505 -10.81 13.65 0.60
CA ILE A 505 -12.08 12.98 0.34
C ILE A 505 -12.29 11.93 1.42
N LEU A 506 -13.28 12.14 2.27
CA LEU A 506 -13.65 11.21 3.33
C LEU A 506 -14.78 10.30 2.83
N LEU A 507 -14.69 9.02 3.20
CA LEU A 507 -15.71 8.01 2.91
C LEU A 507 -16.06 7.27 4.21
N SER A 508 -17.33 7.29 4.57
CA SER A 508 -17.89 6.46 5.63
C SER A 508 -19.06 5.63 5.11
N LYS A 509 -19.33 4.51 5.76
CA LYS A 509 -20.49 3.67 5.46
C LYS A 509 -21.80 4.46 5.62
N ASP A 510 -21.92 5.25 6.69
CA ASP A 510 -23.12 6.02 7.02
C ASP A 510 -23.42 7.11 5.99
N ASP A 511 -22.38 7.84 5.51
CA ASP A 511 -22.55 8.86 4.48
C ASP A 511 -23.05 8.26 3.17
N ILE A 512 -22.57 7.08 2.82
CA ILE A 512 -22.95 6.39 1.60
C ILE A 512 -24.38 5.84 1.70
N GLN A 513 -24.76 5.23 2.82
CA GLN A 513 -26.11 4.73 3.05
C GLN A 513 -27.14 5.86 3.04
N SER A 514 -26.86 6.98 3.69
CA SER A 514 -27.71 8.17 3.69
C SER A 514 -27.94 8.72 2.28
N ASN A 515 -26.88 8.79 1.47
CA ASN A 515 -26.97 9.24 0.08
C ASN A 515 -27.73 8.26 -0.84
N LEU A 516 -27.69 6.96 -0.56
CA LEU A 516 -28.45 5.95 -1.32
C LEU A 516 -29.94 5.97 -0.96
N GLN A 517 -30.28 6.18 0.31
CA GLN A 517 -31.68 6.32 0.77
C GLN A 517 -32.35 7.61 0.24
N ASN A 518 -31.60 8.70 0.14
CA ASN A 518 -32.09 9.96 -0.43
C ASN A 518 -32.25 9.91 -1.97
N ARG A 519 -31.70 8.91 -2.66
CA ARG A 519 -31.87 8.69 -4.12
C ARG A 519 -33.21 8.10 -4.52
N SER A 520 -34.06 7.67 -3.59
CA SER A 520 -35.47 7.34 -3.88
C SER A 520 -36.34 8.60 -4.10
N GLY A 521 -35.82 9.81 -3.93
CA GLY A 521 -36.40 11.08 -4.27
C GLY A 521 -35.32 12.02 -4.81
N VAL A 522 -35.33 12.24 -6.13
CA VAL A 522 -34.62 13.27 -6.91
C VAL A 522 -33.18 13.60 -6.50
N MET A 523 -32.27 13.37 -7.44
CA MET A 523 -30.82 13.70 -7.29
C MET A 523 -30.61 15.22 -7.20
N GLU A 524 -30.15 15.70 -6.08
CA GLU A 524 -29.23 16.82 -6.00
C GLU A 524 -28.15 16.47 -4.97
N ILE A 525 -26.92 16.33 -5.43
CA ILE A 525 -25.75 16.10 -4.57
C ILE A 525 -25.26 17.49 -4.17
N GLU A 526 -25.60 17.96 -2.98
CA GLU A 526 -24.90 19.07 -2.38
C GLU A 526 -23.52 18.62 -1.91
N TYR A 527 -22.51 19.31 -2.43
CA TYR A 527 -21.12 19.15 -2.04
C TYR A 527 -20.88 19.99 -0.77
N THR A 528 -20.74 19.36 0.37
CA THR A 528 -20.20 19.98 1.59
C THR A 528 -18.74 19.66 1.76
#